data_62781afdf14ac0a6565c9799b9cef3b5
#
_entry.id   62781afdf14ac0a6565c9799b9cef3b5
#
_cell.length_a   1.000
_cell.length_b   1.000
_cell.length_c   1.000
_cell.angle_alpha   90.00
_cell.angle_beta   90.00
_cell.angle_gamma   90.00
#
_symmetry.space_group_name_H-M   'P 1'
#
loop_
_entity.id
_entity.type
_entity.pdbx_description
1 polymer ?
#
loop_
_entity_poly.entity_id
_entity_poly.type
_entity_poly.pdbx_seq_one_letter_code
_entity_poly.pdbx_strand_id
1 'polypeptide(L)'
;MKLGFDNEKYLKIQSEQIKKRIAQFGDKLYLEFGGKLFDDHHASRVLPGFQPDSKLQMLLQLKDEAEMILVISALDIEKNKMRGDLGITYNEDVLRLRGIFEGLGLCVSGVVITHYNGQSSADAYRKRLERQGIKVYYHYTIEGYPHNVALIDSDEGFGKNDYVETSRPLVFVTAPGPGSGKMAVCLSQLYHENKRNIKAGYAKFETFPVWNLPLKHPVNVAYEAATADLNDINMIDPFHLEAYGKVASSYNRDIEIFPVLNTLFEAIYGESPYKSPTDMGVNMIGFCFDDEEVCCAAAKDEVIRRYYYALCNLAQKGENENEVNKLSLIMKQAKLTTADRKTTVAAAERKELDGVPSSAIELQDGTIITASTSSLLGPSAALLLNAAKHLAGIPHEVKLIPKQMIEPIQKTKVGLLHGGNPRLHTDEVLVALSMLSITDDNCRKALEQLPKLDGCQVHCTVMLSEVDHKIFKKLGIGLTCDPVVKE
;
A
#
# COMPACT_ATOMS: atom_id res chain seq x y z
N MET A 1 0.98 -21.19 3.69
CA MET A 1 1.52 -20.55 2.46
C MET A 1 3.03 -20.74 2.46
N LYS A 2 3.62 -21.11 1.32
CA LYS A 2 5.09 -21.16 1.18
C LYS A 2 5.62 -19.73 1.23
N LEU A 3 6.64 -19.46 2.06
CA LEU A 3 7.27 -18.15 2.15
C LEU A 3 8.33 -18.03 1.05
N GLY A 4 8.44 -16.86 0.44
CA GLY A 4 9.43 -16.57 -0.59
C GLY A 4 10.34 -15.40 -0.25
N PHE A 5 10.07 -14.73 0.89
CA PHE A 5 10.79 -13.54 1.33
C PHE A 5 11.18 -13.63 2.80
N ASP A 6 12.44 -13.36 3.10
CA ASP A 6 12.97 -13.31 4.46
C ASP A 6 12.83 -11.89 5.05
N ASN A 7 11.79 -11.69 5.85
CA ASN A 7 11.51 -10.40 6.47
C ASN A 7 12.54 -10.03 7.56
N GLU A 8 13.06 -10.99 8.31
CA GLU A 8 14.04 -10.71 9.37
C GLU A 8 15.37 -10.25 8.77
N LYS A 9 15.83 -10.94 7.74
CA LYS A 9 17.00 -10.52 6.95
C LYS A 9 16.80 -9.12 6.36
N TYR A 10 15.61 -8.85 5.80
CA TYR A 10 15.28 -7.52 5.25
C TYR A 10 15.41 -6.43 6.31
N LEU A 11 14.77 -6.59 7.48
CA LEU A 11 14.84 -5.62 8.56
C LEU A 11 16.28 -5.34 8.98
N LYS A 12 17.10 -6.38 9.09
CA LYS A 12 18.51 -6.28 9.47
C LYS A 12 19.33 -5.50 8.44
N ILE A 13 19.35 -5.98 7.17
CA ILE A 13 20.24 -5.38 6.16
C ILE A 13 19.77 -3.98 5.72
N GLN A 14 18.45 -3.72 5.74
CA GLN A 14 17.91 -2.39 5.48
C GLN A 14 18.32 -1.38 6.55
N SER A 15 18.23 -1.76 7.83
CA SER A 15 18.68 -0.93 8.95
C SER A 15 20.18 -0.68 8.92
N GLU A 16 20.99 -1.70 8.61
CA GLU A 16 22.43 -1.56 8.43
C GLU A 16 22.79 -0.60 7.29
N GLN A 17 22.05 -0.66 6.17
CA GLN A 17 22.28 0.22 5.03
C GLN A 17 21.92 1.68 5.37
N ILE A 18 20.85 1.92 6.14
CA ILE A 18 20.52 3.25 6.63
C ILE A 18 21.65 3.80 7.54
N LYS A 19 22.17 3.00 8.46
CA LYS A 19 23.30 3.40 9.31
C LYS A 19 24.56 3.72 8.52
N LYS A 20 24.86 2.96 7.46
CA LYS A 20 25.96 3.28 6.54
C LYS A 20 25.74 4.62 5.83
N ARG A 21 24.50 4.93 5.43
CA ARG A 21 24.17 6.23 4.83
C ARG A 21 24.35 7.39 5.81
N ILE A 22 23.97 7.24 7.08
CA ILE A 22 24.22 8.26 8.11
C ILE A 22 25.74 8.54 8.21
N ALA A 23 26.54 7.48 8.35
CA ALA A 23 28.00 7.60 8.45
C ALA A 23 28.64 8.24 7.19
N GLN A 24 28.09 7.97 5.99
CA GLN A 24 28.57 8.55 4.73
C GLN A 24 28.47 10.08 4.71
N PHE A 25 27.42 10.64 5.34
CA PHE A 25 27.12 12.07 5.32
C PHE A 25 27.56 12.80 6.60
N GLY A 26 28.28 12.12 7.47
CA GLY A 26 28.97 12.74 8.60
C GLY A 26 28.20 12.84 9.88
N ASP A 27 26.91 12.61 10.03
CA ASP A 27 26.22 12.47 11.32
C ASP A 27 24.69 12.69 11.21
N LYS A 28 24.17 13.15 10.06
CA LYS A 28 22.74 13.37 9.90
C LYS A 28 22.24 12.92 8.53
N LEU A 29 21.11 12.25 8.51
CA LEU A 29 20.44 11.80 7.30
C LEU A 29 18.96 12.19 7.31
N TYR A 30 18.53 12.92 6.30
CA TYR A 30 17.13 13.14 6.01
C TYR A 30 16.66 12.01 5.08
N LEU A 31 15.79 11.14 5.59
CA LEU A 31 15.28 9.99 4.88
C LEU A 31 13.82 10.21 4.47
N GLU A 32 13.62 10.48 3.17
CA GLU A 32 12.28 10.58 2.61
C GLU A 32 11.60 9.21 2.61
N PHE A 33 10.45 9.13 3.24
CA PHE A 33 9.71 7.89 3.33
C PHE A 33 8.61 7.83 2.28
N GLY A 34 8.81 6.98 1.28
CA GLY A 34 7.85 6.72 0.22
C GLY A 34 6.82 5.64 0.61
N GLY A 35 5.61 5.75 0.07
CA GLY A 35 4.55 4.76 0.24
C GLY A 35 3.94 4.68 1.65
N LYS A 36 3.21 3.60 1.91
CA LYS A 36 2.52 3.38 3.19
C LYS A 36 3.50 2.86 4.24
N LEU A 37 3.52 3.53 5.40
CA LEU A 37 4.28 3.09 6.58
C LEU A 37 3.61 1.92 7.30
N PHE A 38 2.27 1.96 7.31
CA PHE A 38 1.41 0.96 7.91
C PHE A 38 0.61 0.29 6.80
N ASP A 39 0.32 -0.98 6.99
CA ASP A 39 -0.56 -1.74 6.09
C ASP A 39 -0.07 -1.75 4.63
N ASP A 40 1.24 -2.03 4.43
CA ASP A 40 1.79 -2.20 3.09
C ASP A 40 1.36 -3.55 2.50
N HIS A 41 0.05 -3.64 2.27
CA HIS A 41 -0.56 -4.84 1.72
C HIS A 41 -0.13 -5.14 0.28
N HIS A 42 0.42 -4.16 -0.46
CA HIS A 42 0.97 -4.45 -1.79
C HIS A 42 2.24 -5.28 -1.65
N ALA A 43 3.19 -4.83 -0.84
CA ALA A 43 4.44 -5.55 -0.62
C ALA A 43 4.19 -6.96 -0.06
N SER A 44 3.32 -7.11 0.93
CA SER A 44 3.01 -8.43 1.50
C SER A 44 2.33 -9.40 0.53
N ARG A 45 1.57 -8.90 -0.45
CA ARG A 45 0.99 -9.75 -1.51
C ARG A 45 2.00 -10.17 -2.56
N VAL A 46 2.94 -9.29 -2.91
CA VAL A 46 3.95 -9.53 -3.95
C VAL A 46 5.13 -10.34 -3.41
N LEU A 47 5.42 -10.19 -2.13
CA LEU A 47 6.53 -10.82 -1.42
C LEU A 47 6.00 -11.65 -0.25
N PRO A 48 5.54 -12.90 -0.48
CA PRO A 48 5.06 -13.79 0.60
C PRO A 48 6.13 -13.98 1.68
N GLY A 49 5.85 -13.51 2.90
CA GLY A 49 6.80 -13.42 4.01
C GLY A 49 7.07 -11.98 4.46
N PHE A 50 6.92 -10.99 3.59
CA PHE A 50 7.00 -9.58 3.94
C PHE A 50 5.81 -9.21 4.84
N GLN A 51 6.07 -8.66 6.03
CA GLN A 51 5.03 -8.24 6.95
C GLN A 51 4.52 -6.84 6.59
N PRO A 52 3.20 -6.59 6.62
CA PRO A 52 2.62 -5.28 6.26
C PRO A 52 3.16 -4.11 7.08
N ASP A 53 3.64 -4.37 8.30
CA ASP A 53 4.23 -3.41 9.23
C ASP A 53 5.77 -3.42 9.27
N SER A 54 6.44 -4.11 8.34
CA SER A 54 7.93 -4.23 8.30
C SER A 54 8.62 -2.87 8.35
N LYS A 55 8.07 -1.86 7.67
CA LYS A 55 8.62 -0.50 7.70
C LYS A 55 8.57 0.11 9.10
N LEU A 56 7.47 -0.13 9.81
CA LEU A 56 7.31 0.31 11.20
C LEU A 56 8.26 -0.43 12.14
N GLN A 57 8.39 -1.74 11.99
CA GLN A 57 9.33 -2.55 12.78
C GLN A 57 10.77 -2.07 12.61
N MET A 58 11.16 -1.72 11.38
CA MET A 58 12.47 -1.12 11.11
C MET A 58 12.63 0.24 11.82
N LEU A 59 11.62 1.12 11.76
CA LEU A 59 11.64 2.39 12.49
C LEU A 59 11.84 2.19 13.99
N LEU A 60 11.16 1.19 14.56
CA LEU A 60 11.27 0.88 15.99
C LEU A 60 12.67 0.37 16.38
N GLN A 61 13.38 -0.33 15.48
CA GLN A 61 14.78 -0.71 15.70
C GLN A 61 15.73 0.49 15.74
N LEU A 62 15.36 1.59 15.08
CA LEU A 62 16.16 2.83 14.99
C LEU A 62 15.59 3.96 15.87
N LYS A 63 14.60 3.68 16.73
CA LYS A 63 13.82 4.71 17.45
C LYS A 63 14.65 5.68 18.28
N ASP A 64 15.75 5.22 18.88
CA ASP A 64 16.59 6.05 19.74
C ASP A 64 17.48 7.03 18.94
N GLU A 65 17.77 6.68 17.68
CA GLU A 65 18.56 7.48 16.74
C GLU A 65 17.68 8.30 15.77
N ALA A 66 16.34 8.09 15.79
CA ALA A 66 15.41 8.61 14.79
C ALA A 66 14.40 9.60 15.35
N GLU A 67 14.03 10.59 14.54
CA GLU A 67 12.91 11.50 14.76
C GLU A 67 12.11 11.69 13.47
N MET A 68 10.86 12.15 13.61
CA MET A 68 9.89 12.20 12.52
C MET A 68 9.50 13.64 12.20
N ILE A 69 9.49 13.98 10.92
CA ILE A 69 8.84 15.19 10.39
C ILE A 69 7.60 14.73 9.59
N LEU A 70 6.45 15.24 9.96
CA LEU A 70 5.20 15.01 9.23
C LEU A 70 4.97 16.14 8.22
N VAL A 71 4.65 15.80 6.99
CA VAL A 71 4.47 16.77 5.90
C VAL A 71 3.06 16.71 5.37
N ILE A 72 2.45 17.88 5.16
CA ILE A 72 1.14 18.02 4.52
C ILE A 72 1.12 19.22 3.58
N SER A 73 0.47 19.09 2.42
CA SER A 73 0.33 20.20 1.48
C SER A 73 -0.81 21.15 1.90
N ALA A 74 -0.59 22.46 1.86
CA ALA A 74 -1.63 23.46 2.04
C ALA A 74 -2.78 23.29 1.03
N LEU A 75 -2.46 22.83 -0.19
CA LEU A 75 -3.46 22.53 -1.23
C LEU A 75 -4.35 21.33 -0.86
N ASP A 76 -3.78 20.31 -0.20
CA ASP A 76 -4.55 19.15 0.26
C ASP A 76 -5.44 19.51 1.47
N ILE A 77 -4.95 20.41 2.34
CA ILE A 77 -5.75 20.98 3.45
C ILE A 77 -6.95 21.73 2.89
N GLU A 78 -6.72 22.64 1.95
CA GLU A 78 -7.77 23.49 1.33
C GLU A 78 -8.86 22.66 0.64
N LYS A 79 -8.46 21.58 -0.06
CA LYS A 79 -9.38 20.67 -0.74
C LYS A 79 -10.04 19.65 0.20
N ASN A 80 -9.71 19.61 1.48
CA ASN A 80 -10.12 18.55 2.40
C ASN A 80 -9.89 17.14 1.81
N LYS A 81 -8.71 16.95 1.22
CA LYS A 81 -8.40 15.72 0.51
C LYS A 81 -8.55 14.50 1.41
N MET A 82 -9.31 13.52 0.92
CA MET A 82 -9.62 12.30 1.66
C MET A 82 -8.60 11.21 1.37
N ARG A 83 -8.30 10.44 2.39
CA ARG A 83 -7.58 9.19 2.31
C ARG A 83 -8.57 8.05 2.06
N GLY A 84 -8.66 7.57 0.82
CA GLY A 84 -9.71 6.66 0.37
C GLY A 84 -9.73 5.29 1.08
N ASP A 85 -8.59 4.82 1.60
CA ASP A 85 -8.49 3.55 2.33
C ASP A 85 -8.97 3.64 3.78
N LEU A 86 -8.96 4.83 4.40
CA LEU A 86 -9.36 5.07 5.78
C LEU A 86 -10.64 5.89 5.91
N GLY A 87 -11.06 6.62 4.87
CA GLY A 87 -12.22 7.50 4.89
C GLY A 87 -12.06 8.74 5.78
N ILE A 88 -10.83 9.18 6.05
CA ILE A 88 -10.49 10.37 6.83
C ILE A 88 -9.76 11.39 5.97
N THR A 89 -9.79 12.66 6.36
CA THR A 89 -9.03 13.72 5.68
C THR A 89 -7.52 13.58 5.94
N TYR A 90 -6.69 14.14 5.05
CA TYR A 90 -5.24 14.19 5.28
C TYR A 90 -4.87 14.96 6.55
N ASN A 91 -5.65 15.98 6.91
CA ASN A 91 -5.48 16.74 8.16
C ASN A 91 -5.65 15.85 9.39
N GLU A 92 -6.66 14.97 9.38
CA GLU A 92 -6.91 14.01 10.46
C GLU A 92 -5.89 12.90 10.47
N ASP A 93 -5.41 12.48 9.27
CA ASP A 93 -4.39 11.44 9.16
C ASP A 93 -3.03 11.90 9.72
N VAL A 94 -2.65 13.18 9.57
CA VAL A 94 -1.46 13.75 10.24
C VAL A 94 -1.55 13.58 11.76
N LEU A 95 -2.71 13.88 12.36
CA LEU A 95 -2.90 13.71 13.80
C LEU A 95 -2.89 12.24 14.23
N ARG A 96 -3.50 11.37 13.42
CA ARG A 96 -3.46 9.92 13.62
C ARG A 96 -2.02 9.38 13.56
N LEU A 97 -1.27 9.75 12.52
CA LEU A 97 0.14 9.34 12.36
C LEU A 97 0.98 9.80 13.54
N ARG A 98 0.83 11.06 13.96
CA ARG A 98 1.50 11.60 15.14
C ARG A 98 1.19 10.76 16.38
N GLY A 99 -0.09 10.53 16.68
CA GLY A 99 -0.50 9.76 17.85
C GLY A 99 0.05 8.33 17.85
N ILE A 100 0.11 7.69 16.69
CA ILE A 100 0.72 6.36 16.54
C ILE A 100 2.22 6.42 16.82
N PHE A 101 2.97 7.36 16.21
CA PHE A 101 4.42 7.47 16.41
C PHE A 101 4.78 7.77 17.86
N GLU A 102 4.11 8.74 18.49
CA GLU A 102 4.33 9.07 19.90
C GLU A 102 3.96 7.89 20.82
N GLY A 103 2.85 7.19 20.53
CA GLY A 103 2.44 5.97 21.27
C GLY A 103 3.44 4.83 21.18
N LEU A 104 4.26 4.78 20.12
CA LEU A 104 5.34 3.82 19.92
C LEU A 104 6.69 4.30 20.48
N GLY A 105 6.73 5.51 21.06
CA GLY A 105 7.93 6.09 21.62
C GLY A 105 8.87 6.74 20.59
N LEU A 106 8.38 7.01 19.38
CA LEU A 106 9.12 7.76 18.35
C LEU A 106 8.97 9.27 18.62
N CYS A 107 10.06 10.02 18.45
CA CYS A 107 10.05 11.47 18.55
C CYS A 107 9.44 12.09 17.29
N VAL A 108 8.45 12.97 17.44
CA VAL A 108 7.90 13.77 16.34
C VAL A 108 8.31 15.22 16.51
N SER A 109 9.20 15.72 15.64
CA SER A 109 9.80 17.06 15.74
C SER A 109 8.83 18.17 15.34
N GLY A 110 7.86 17.86 14.45
CA GLY A 110 6.83 18.80 14.06
C GLY A 110 6.12 18.43 12.76
N VAL A 111 5.27 19.36 12.34
CA VAL A 111 4.49 19.28 11.09
C VAL A 111 4.95 20.38 10.16
N VAL A 112 5.29 20.04 8.92
CA VAL A 112 5.61 21.00 7.85
C VAL A 112 4.42 21.13 6.91
N ILE A 113 3.89 22.33 6.78
CA ILE A 113 2.85 22.66 5.79
C ILE A 113 3.55 23.20 4.54
N THR A 114 3.54 22.42 3.46
CA THR A 114 4.18 22.77 2.18
C THR A 114 3.22 23.47 1.22
N HIS A 115 3.74 23.97 0.11
CA HIS A 115 2.98 24.72 -0.91
C HIS A 115 2.17 25.87 -0.30
N TYR A 116 2.68 26.45 0.78
CA TYR A 116 2.02 27.53 1.45
C TYR A 116 2.15 28.85 0.67
N ASN A 117 1.03 29.49 0.44
CA ASN A 117 0.94 30.78 -0.25
C ASN A 117 -0.20 31.63 0.34
N GLY A 118 -0.33 31.62 1.69
CA GLY A 118 -1.32 32.42 2.40
C GLY A 118 -2.73 31.83 2.46
N GLN A 119 -2.89 30.50 2.30
CA GLN A 119 -4.20 29.85 2.40
C GLN A 119 -4.76 29.93 3.83
N SER A 120 -5.93 30.54 4.00
CA SER A 120 -6.59 30.69 5.31
C SER A 120 -6.91 29.35 6.00
N SER A 121 -7.19 28.30 5.23
CA SER A 121 -7.38 26.94 5.73
C SER A 121 -6.11 26.37 6.37
N ALA A 122 -4.96 26.63 5.76
CA ALA A 122 -3.65 26.22 6.29
C ALA A 122 -3.32 26.99 7.59
N ASP A 123 -3.62 28.29 7.65
CA ASP A 123 -3.45 29.09 8.87
C ASP A 123 -4.35 28.62 10.02
N ALA A 124 -5.61 28.29 9.70
CA ALA A 124 -6.54 27.73 10.67
C ALA A 124 -6.06 26.38 11.19
N TYR A 125 -5.54 25.53 10.29
CA TYR A 125 -4.99 24.22 10.65
C TYR A 125 -3.73 24.37 11.52
N ARG A 126 -2.79 25.27 11.17
CA ARG A 126 -1.62 25.59 11.98
C ARG A 126 -2.05 25.95 13.41
N LYS A 127 -2.96 26.92 13.56
CA LYS A 127 -3.47 27.35 14.89
C LYS A 127 -4.09 26.19 15.67
N ARG A 128 -4.78 25.26 14.99
CA ARG A 128 -5.34 24.06 15.62
C ARG A 128 -4.24 23.15 16.17
N LEU A 129 -3.17 22.92 15.39
CA LEU A 129 -2.04 22.08 15.78
C LEU A 129 -1.24 22.72 16.94
N GLU A 130 -0.96 24.01 16.85
CA GLU A 130 -0.22 24.76 17.88
C GLU A 130 -0.96 24.77 19.24
N ARG A 131 -2.30 24.84 19.24
CA ARG A 131 -3.11 24.68 20.47
C ARG A 131 -2.98 23.28 21.10
N GLN A 132 -2.57 22.28 20.34
CA GLN A 132 -2.29 20.94 20.82
C GLN A 132 -0.81 20.74 21.18
N GLY A 133 -0.02 21.82 21.23
CA GLY A 133 1.40 21.78 21.54
C GLY A 133 2.29 21.25 20.39
N ILE A 134 1.78 21.21 19.17
CA ILE A 134 2.52 20.72 18.01
C ILE A 134 3.28 21.88 17.35
N LYS A 135 4.59 21.71 17.15
CA LYS A 135 5.38 22.65 16.35
C LYS A 135 4.97 22.58 14.88
N VAL A 136 4.73 23.73 14.25
CA VAL A 136 4.31 23.80 12.85
C VAL A 136 5.20 24.78 12.10
N TYR A 137 5.65 24.36 10.92
CA TYR A 137 6.57 25.07 10.07
C TYR A 137 5.95 25.29 8.70
N TYR A 138 6.26 26.42 8.03
CA TYR A 138 5.81 26.70 6.67
C TYR A 138 6.94 26.53 5.67
N HIS A 139 6.64 25.79 4.59
CA HIS A 139 7.44 25.78 3.36
C HIS A 139 6.63 26.41 2.24
N TYR A 140 7.18 27.45 1.67
CA TYR A 140 6.50 28.31 0.70
C TYR A 140 6.56 27.72 -0.71
N THR A 141 5.65 28.14 -1.57
CA THR A 141 5.74 27.88 -2.99
C THR A 141 6.90 28.70 -3.59
N ILE A 142 7.84 28.00 -4.25
CA ILE A 142 8.98 28.64 -4.94
C ILE A 142 8.64 28.71 -6.43
N GLU A 143 8.73 29.90 -7.02
CA GLU A 143 8.43 30.11 -8.42
C GLU A 143 9.44 29.38 -9.32
N GLY A 144 8.91 28.67 -10.34
CA GLY A 144 9.75 27.89 -11.25
C GLY A 144 10.34 26.61 -10.67
N TYR A 145 9.90 26.19 -9.46
CA TYR A 145 10.28 24.88 -8.92
C TYR A 145 9.77 23.74 -9.83
N PRO A 146 10.57 22.71 -10.14
CA PRO A 146 11.92 22.43 -9.62
C PRO A 146 13.09 22.95 -10.50
N HIS A 147 12.83 23.68 -11.58
CA HIS A 147 13.85 23.99 -12.59
C HIS A 147 14.64 25.28 -12.34
N ASN A 148 14.11 26.22 -11.55
CA ASN A 148 14.79 27.48 -11.24
C ASN A 148 15.77 27.29 -10.07
N VAL A 149 16.85 26.53 -10.32
CA VAL A 149 17.83 26.15 -9.29
C VAL A 149 18.43 27.35 -8.56
N ALA A 150 18.76 28.42 -9.29
CA ALA A 150 19.34 29.64 -8.70
C ALA A 150 18.40 30.31 -7.66
N LEU A 151 17.09 30.30 -7.91
CA LEU A 151 16.13 30.80 -6.92
C LEU A 151 15.92 29.78 -5.80
N ILE A 152 15.85 28.51 -6.12
CA ILE A 152 15.59 27.44 -5.13
C ILE A 152 16.71 27.41 -4.08
N ASP A 153 17.99 27.46 -4.50
CA ASP A 153 19.17 27.48 -3.63
C ASP A 153 19.56 28.91 -3.22
N SER A 154 18.58 29.69 -2.78
CA SER A 154 18.78 31.07 -2.32
C SER A 154 18.00 31.36 -1.03
N ASP A 155 18.29 32.51 -0.42
CA ASP A 155 17.57 32.99 0.77
C ASP A 155 16.10 33.28 0.50
N GLU A 156 15.71 33.57 -0.77
CA GLU A 156 14.33 33.76 -1.21
C GLU A 156 13.63 32.43 -1.61
N GLY A 157 14.41 31.39 -1.82
CA GLY A 157 13.94 30.02 -2.09
C GLY A 157 13.88 29.16 -0.83
N PHE A 158 14.81 28.23 -0.71
CA PHE A 158 14.89 27.36 0.48
C PHE A 158 15.17 28.15 1.77
N GLY A 159 15.89 29.25 1.69
CA GLY A 159 16.18 30.10 2.85
C GLY A 159 14.94 30.74 3.48
N LYS A 160 13.87 30.97 2.69
CA LYS A 160 12.60 31.48 3.17
C LYS A 160 11.78 30.46 3.96
N ASN A 161 12.00 29.17 3.73
CA ASN A 161 11.31 28.11 4.44
C ASN A 161 11.72 28.05 5.90
N ASP A 162 10.78 27.75 6.78
CA ASP A 162 11.09 27.56 8.19
C ASP A 162 12.04 26.35 8.36
N TYR A 163 13.10 26.54 9.15
CA TYR A 163 14.00 25.45 9.53
C TYR A 163 13.37 24.60 10.63
N VAL A 164 13.25 23.31 10.42
CA VAL A 164 12.81 22.36 11.45
C VAL A 164 14.01 21.96 12.31
N GLU A 165 14.01 22.39 13.57
CA GLU A 165 15.05 21.98 14.51
C GLU A 165 14.96 20.48 14.79
N THR A 166 16.05 19.77 14.49
CA THR A 166 16.19 18.32 14.69
C THR A 166 17.41 18.02 15.54
N SER A 167 17.30 17.01 16.40
CA SER A 167 18.33 16.66 17.39
C SER A 167 18.97 15.30 17.16
N ARG A 168 18.37 14.45 16.31
CA ARG A 168 18.79 13.06 16.10
C ARG A 168 19.50 12.90 14.75
N PRO A 169 20.36 11.89 14.61
CA PRO A 169 21.11 11.66 13.38
C PRO A 169 20.24 11.16 12.21
N LEU A 170 19.08 10.58 12.49
CA LEU A 170 18.17 10.09 11.47
C LEU A 170 16.83 10.83 11.53
N VAL A 171 16.50 11.54 10.47
CA VAL A 171 15.25 12.31 10.36
C VAL A 171 14.38 11.70 9.27
N PHE A 172 13.29 11.05 9.67
CA PHE A 172 12.31 10.52 8.73
C PHE A 172 11.31 11.60 8.31
N VAL A 173 11.14 11.77 7.01
CA VAL A 173 10.18 12.71 6.45
C VAL A 173 9.06 11.93 5.78
N THR A 174 7.87 11.98 6.37
CA THR A 174 6.70 11.21 5.89
C THR A 174 5.44 12.07 5.78
N ALA A 175 4.41 11.55 5.13
CA ALA A 175 3.18 12.28 4.83
C ALA A 175 1.98 11.35 4.67
N PRO A 176 0.73 11.84 4.80
CA PRO A 176 -0.49 11.09 4.52
C PRO A 176 -0.59 10.53 3.11
N GLY A 177 0.04 11.17 2.13
CA GLY A 177 -0.04 10.73 0.74
C GLY A 177 1.02 11.34 -0.19
N PRO A 178 0.98 10.97 -1.48
CA PRO A 178 1.89 11.47 -2.49
C PRO A 178 1.66 12.96 -2.79
N GLY A 179 2.68 13.61 -3.38
CA GLY A 179 2.59 15.03 -3.78
C GLY A 179 2.61 16.03 -2.63
N SER A 180 2.92 15.59 -1.41
CA SER A 180 2.96 16.45 -0.21
C SER A 180 4.20 17.33 -0.09
N GLY A 181 5.22 17.16 -0.96
CA GLY A 181 6.45 17.96 -0.95
C GLY A 181 7.55 17.43 -0.02
N LYS A 182 7.54 16.14 0.36
CA LYS A 182 8.55 15.53 1.25
C LYS A 182 9.98 15.75 0.78
N MET A 183 10.25 15.53 -0.52
CA MET A 183 11.58 15.76 -1.11
C MET A 183 12.02 17.21 -0.94
N ALA A 184 11.16 18.19 -1.26
CA ALA A 184 11.45 19.60 -1.09
C ALA A 184 11.72 19.96 0.37
N VAL A 185 11.03 19.33 1.32
CA VAL A 185 11.32 19.49 2.76
C VAL A 185 12.72 18.97 3.08
N CYS A 186 13.08 17.77 2.63
CA CYS A 186 14.44 17.23 2.84
C CYS A 186 15.51 18.17 2.27
N LEU A 187 15.36 18.61 1.01
CA LEU A 187 16.32 19.49 0.35
C LEU A 187 16.44 20.85 1.04
N SER A 188 15.31 21.45 1.44
CA SER A 188 15.30 22.69 2.22
C SER A 188 16.01 22.53 3.57
N GLN A 189 15.82 21.40 4.25
CA GLN A 189 16.56 21.10 5.47
C GLN A 189 18.06 20.99 5.20
N LEU A 190 18.49 20.34 4.12
CA LEU A 190 19.90 20.25 3.74
C LEU A 190 20.50 21.63 3.47
N TYR A 191 19.77 22.52 2.79
CA TYR A 191 20.19 23.91 2.60
C TYR A 191 20.43 24.61 3.94
N HIS A 192 19.49 24.50 4.87
CA HIS A 192 19.61 25.10 6.20
C HIS A 192 20.73 24.48 7.05
N GLU A 193 20.94 23.16 6.98
CA GLU A 193 22.02 22.47 7.67
C GLU A 193 23.39 22.93 7.12
N ASN A 194 23.53 23.02 5.80
CA ASN A 194 24.75 23.51 5.17
C ASN A 194 25.09 24.95 5.60
N LYS A 195 24.12 25.87 5.61
CA LYS A 195 24.29 27.24 6.11
C LYS A 195 24.73 27.29 7.59
N ARG A 196 24.44 26.22 8.36
CA ARG A 196 24.84 26.07 9.77
C ARG A 196 26.14 25.28 9.95
N ASN A 197 26.81 24.90 8.86
CA ASN A 197 27.96 24.02 8.84
C ASN A 197 27.72 22.63 9.46
N ILE A 198 26.49 22.15 9.40
CA ILE A 198 26.12 20.80 9.82
C ILE A 198 26.14 19.90 8.59
N LYS A 199 26.90 18.81 8.66
CA LYS A 199 26.94 17.82 7.59
C LYS A 199 25.70 16.95 7.67
N ALA A 200 24.93 16.94 6.61
CA ALA A 200 23.72 16.15 6.51
C ALA A 200 23.59 15.58 5.09
N GLY A 201 22.91 14.46 4.94
CA GLY A 201 22.64 13.83 3.66
C GLY A 201 21.15 13.60 3.42
N TYR A 202 20.84 13.23 2.20
CA TYR A 202 19.50 12.83 1.78
C TYR A 202 19.50 11.34 1.40
N ALA A 203 18.41 10.64 1.65
CA ALA A 203 18.14 9.36 1.01
C ALA A 203 16.63 9.17 0.83
N LYS A 204 16.27 8.32 -0.10
CA LYS A 204 14.88 7.94 -0.36
C LYS A 204 14.68 6.50 0.07
N PHE A 205 13.77 6.26 1.00
CA PHE A 205 13.36 4.91 1.37
C PHE A 205 12.39 4.38 0.32
N GLU A 206 12.77 3.32 -0.34
CA GLU A 206 11.98 2.69 -1.39
C GLU A 206 11.80 1.21 -1.11
N THR A 207 10.63 0.70 -1.50
CA THR A 207 10.32 -0.72 -1.53
C THR A 207 10.35 -1.22 -2.97
N PHE A 208 9.80 -0.44 -3.88
CA PHE A 208 9.72 -0.73 -5.31
C PHE A 208 10.04 0.53 -6.14
N PRO A 209 10.55 0.39 -7.38
CA PRO A 209 10.95 -0.89 -7.98
C PRO A 209 12.15 -1.47 -7.23
N VAL A 210 12.31 -2.78 -7.30
CA VAL A 210 13.49 -3.45 -6.74
C VAL A 210 14.63 -3.27 -7.73
N TRP A 211 15.53 -2.35 -7.41
CA TRP A 211 16.51 -1.79 -8.35
C TRP A 211 17.48 -2.81 -8.95
N ASN A 212 17.83 -3.85 -8.19
CA ASN A 212 18.78 -4.90 -8.61
C ASN A 212 18.10 -6.12 -9.26
N LEU A 213 16.79 -6.05 -9.53
CA LEU A 213 16.08 -7.05 -10.34
C LEU A 213 15.91 -6.55 -11.77
N PRO A 214 15.82 -7.47 -12.76
CA PRO A 214 15.54 -7.12 -14.14
C PRO A 214 14.26 -6.28 -14.28
N LEU A 215 14.24 -5.36 -15.24
CA LEU A 215 13.10 -4.48 -15.49
C LEU A 215 11.78 -5.24 -15.67
N LYS A 216 11.80 -6.39 -16.34
CA LYS A 216 10.62 -7.22 -16.59
C LYS A 216 10.43 -8.34 -15.55
N HIS A 217 11.15 -8.26 -14.43
CA HIS A 217 10.94 -9.19 -13.34
C HIS A 217 9.49 -9.07 -12.82
N PRO A 218 8.77 -10.18 -12.56
CA PRO A 218 7.36 -10.14 -12.15
C PRO A 218 7.09 -9.21 -10.96
N VAL A 219 7.97 -9.15 -9.98
CA VAL A 219 7.88 -8.25 -8.82
C VAL A 219 7.86 -6.77 -9.23
N ASN A 220 8.73 -6.35 -10.17
CA ASN A 220 8.74 -4.99 -10.69
C ASN A 220 7.52 -4.71 -11.58
N VAL A 221 7.07 -5.68 -12.36
CA VAL A 221 5.85 -5.58 -13.18
C VAL A 221 4.60 -5.42 -12.30
N ALA A 222 4.52 -6.14 -11.17
CA ALA A 222 3.41 -6.01 -10.23
C ALA A 222 3.34 -4.61 -9.59
N TYR A 223 4.49 -3.97 -9.39
CA TYR A 223 4.51 -2.60 -8.91
C TYR A 223 4.06 -1.60 -9.98
N GLU A 224 4.50 -1.76 -11.21
CA GLU A 224 4.00 -0.94 -12.34
C GLU A 224 2.48 -1.07 -12.51
N ALA A 225 1.94 -2.27 -12.31
CA ALA A 225 0.50 -2.50 -12.27
C ALA A 225 -0.18 -1.82 -11.06
N ALA A 226 0.50 -1.71 -9.91
CA ALA A 226 -0.03 -1.06 -8.72
C ALA A 226 -0.08 0.47 -8.81
N THR A 227 0.70 1.07 -9.71
CA THR A 227 0.82 2.51 -9.95
C THR A 227 0.32 2.91 -11.35
N ALA A 228 -0.52 2.06 -11.94
CA ALA A 228 -1.05 2.30 -13.28
C ALA A 228 -1.85 3.60 -13.40
N ASP A 229 -2.56 4.00 -12.36
CA ASP A 229 -3.30 5.26 -12.23
C ASP A 229 -2.38 6.50 -12.15
N LEU A 230 -1.16 6.34 -11.64
CA LEU A 230 -0.16 7.41 -11.48
C LEU A 230 0.73 7.59 -12.73
N ASN A 231 0.61 6.72 -13.72
CA ASN A 231 1.50 6.67 -14.89
C ASN A 231 2.98 6.45 -14.56
N ASP A 232 3.28 5.82 -13.43
CA ASP A 232 4.63 5.38 -13.13
C ASP A 232 5.02 4.21 -14.05
N ILE A 233 6.20 4.31 -14.64
CA ILE A 233 6.76 3.31 -15.54
C ILE A 233 8.16 2.95 -15.04
N ASN A 234 8.42 1.66 -14.89
CA ASN A 234 9.75 1.18 -14.59
C ASN A 234 10.66 1.33 -15.81
N MET A 235 11.83 1.91 -15.61
CA MET A 235 12.83 2.13 -16.64
C MET A 235 14.22 1.68 -16.15
N ILE A 236 15.10 1.39 -17.09
CA ILE A 236 16.52 1.24 -16.76
C ILE A 236 17.06 2.63 -16.44
N ASP A 237 17.75 2.74 -15.29
CA ASP A 237 18.43 3.97 -14.88
C ASP A 237 19.66 4.20 -15.77
N PRO A 238 19.64 5.19 -16.70
CA PRO A 238 20.74 5.42 -17.61
C PRO A 238 21.96 6.00 -16.90
N PHE A 239 21.74 6.79 -15.84
CA PHE A 239 22.81 7.39 -15.05
C PHE A 239 23.57 6.34 -14.24
N HIS A 240 22.85 5.35 -13.69
CA HIS A 240 23.49 4.24 -12.97
C HIS A 240 24.29 3.35 -13.91
N LEU A 241 23.75 3.09 -15.10
CA LEU A 241 24.47 2.34 -16.14
C LEU A 241 25.74 3.07 -16.60
N GLU A 242 25.67 4.38 -16.82
CA GLU A 242 26.81 5.19 -17.22
C GLU A 242 27.89 5.26 -16.12
N ALA A 243 27.47 5.51 -14.86
CA ALA A 243 28.39 5.68 -13.75
C ALA A 243 29.08 4.40 -13.29
N TYR A 244 28.39 3.24 -13.38
CA TYR A 244 28.83 1.98 -12.78
C TYR A 244 28.90 0.79 -13.72
N GLY A 245 28.44 0.92 -14.97
CA GLY A 245 28.33 -0.20 -15.92
C GLY A 245 27.32 -1.28 -15.47
N LYS A 246 26.41 -0.95 -14.56
CA LYS A 246 25.42 -1.88 -13.98
C LYS A 246 24.01 -1.44 -14.34
N VAL A 247 23.20 -2.43 -14.71
CA VAL A 247 21.76 -2.20 -14.94
C VAL A 247 21.04 -2.09 -13.59
N ALA A 248 20.26 -1.03 -13.44
CA ALA A 248 19.37 -0.83 -12.30
C ALA A 248 17.99 -0.41 -12.79
N SER A 249 16.94 -0.83 -12.09
CA SER A 249 15.56 -0.43 -12.36
C SER A 249 15.18 0.76 -11.49
N SER A 250 14.61 1.81 -12.08
CA SER A 250 14.12 3.01 -11.40
C SER A 250 12.81 3.48 -12.02
N TYR A 251 12.21 4.54 -11.50
CA TYR A 251 11.03 5.16 -12.10
C TYR A 251 11.39 6.18 -13.17
N ASN A 252 10.50 6.32 -14.15
CA ASN A 252 10.59 7.42 -15.11
C ASN A 252 10.71 8.79 -14.42
N ARG A 253 9.88 9.07 -13.40
CA ARG A 253 9.88 10.36 -12.69
C ARG A 253 11.19 10.64 -11.95
N ASP A 254 11.79 9.63 -11.33
CA ASP A 254 13.06 9.80 -10.62
C ASP A 254 14.21 10.02 -11.61
N ILE A 255 14.17 9.35 -12.76
CA ILE A 255 15.13 9.54 -13.86
C ILE A 255 15.02 10.96 -14.45
N GLU A 256 13.79 11.42 -14.73
CA GLU A 256 13.52 12.73 -15.32
C GLU A 256 13.95 13.89 -14.42
N ILE A 257 13.75 13.76 -13.11
CA ILE A 257 14.08 14.81 -12.13
C ILE A 257 15.56 14.79 -11.70
N PHE A 258 16.27 13.68 -11.88
CA PHE A 258 17.63 13.52 -11.36
C PHE A 258 18.62 14.60 -11.81
N PRO A 259 18.66 15.07 -13.08
CA PRO A 259 19.58 16.16 -13.49
C PRO A 259 19.37 17.44 -12.68
N VAL A 260 18.11 17.77 -12.37
CA VAL A 260 17.79 18.94 -11.55
C VAL A 260 18.24 18.73 -10.10
N LEU A 261 17.98 17.54 -9.52
CA LEU A 261 18.40 17.19 -8.17
C LEU A 261 19.92 17.19 -8.06
N ASN A 262 20.63 16.66 -9.07
CA ASN A 262 22.08 16.67 -9.11
C ASN A 262 22.64 18.10 -9.04
N THR A 263 22.08 19.03 -9.83
CA THR A 263 22.45 20.45 -9.81
C THR A 263 22.15 21.11 -8.45
N LEU A 264 21.02 20.76 -7.81
CA LEU A 264 20.71 21.25 -6.46
C LEU A 264 21.70 20.73 -5.42
N PHE A 265 22.10 19.45 -5.49
CA PHE A 265 23.12 18.92 -4.60
C PHE A 265 24.48 19.57 -4.83
N GLU A 266 24.86 19.83 -6.08
CA GLU A 266 26.07 20.57 -6.42
C GLU A 266 26.04 21.98 -5.83
N ALA A 267 24.91 22.68 -5.92
CA ALA A 267 24.75 24.01 -5.32
C ALA A 267 24.86 23.98 -3.79
N ILE A 268 24.25 23.00 -3.12
CA ILE A 268 24.27 22.88 -1.65
C ILE A 268 25.66 22.43 -1.13
N TYR A 269 26.29 21.44 -1.79
CA TYR A 269 27.49 20.77 -1.25
C TYR A 269 28.81 21.14 -1.97
N GLY A 270 28.73 21.80 -3.12
CA GLY A 270 29.89 22.04 -4.03
C GLY A 270 30.05 20.90 -5.04
N GLU A 271 29.71 19.66 -4.69
CA GLU A 271 29.65 18.51 -5.59
C GLU A 271 28.49 17.62 -5.20
N SER A 272 27.90 16.90 -6.17
CA SER A 272 26.81 15.97 -5.87
C SER A 272 27.37 14.66 -5.27
N PRO A 273 26.81 14.21 -4.14
CA PRO A 273 27.17 12.92 -3.56
C PRO A 273 26.56 11.73 -4.32
N TYR A 274 25.72 11.98 -5.32
CA TYR A 274 24.99 10.96 -6.09
C TYR A 274 25.34 11.01 -7.56
N LYS A 275 25.48 9.83 -8.17
CA LYS A 275 25.71 9.69 -9.61
C LYS A 275 24.48 9.23 -10.36
N SER A 276 23.44 8.77 -9.64
CA SER A 276 22.20 8.26 -10.23
C SER A 276 21.02 8.38 -9.27
N PRO A 277 19.77 8.36 -9.76
CA PRO A 277 18.60 8.24 -8.89
C PRO A 277 18.64 6.96 -8.03
N THR A 278 19.18 5.86 -8.53
CA THR A 278 19.36 4.62 -7.78
C THR A 278 20.27 4.81 -6.56
N ASP A 279 21.29 5.66 -6.65
CA ASP A 279 22.20 5.96 -5.52
C ASP A 279 21.49 6.68 -4.37
N MET A 280 20.46 7.48 -4.67
CA MET A 280 19.66 8.16 -3.65
C MET A 280 18.79 7.19 -2.85
N GLY A 281 18.45 6.06 -3.43
CA GLY A 281 17.56 5.06 -2.84
C GLY A 281 18.24 4.21 -1.76
N VAL A 282 17.46 3.79 -0.76
CA VAL A 282 17.82 2.72 0.17
C VAL A 282 16.75 1.62 0.04
N ASN A 283 17.11 0.55 -0.66
CA ASN A 283 16.22 -0.57 -0.94
C ASN A 283 17.02 -1.88 -0.99
N MET A 284 16.81 -2.73 0.01
CA MET A 284 17.51 -4.01 0.16
C MET A 284 16.63 -5.21 -0.15
N ILE A 285 15.43 -5.02 -0.68
CA ILE A 285 14.46 -6.09 -0.96
C ILE A 285 15.05 -7.17 -1.85
N GLY A 286 15.73 -6.80 -2.92
CA GLY A 286 16.29 -7.76 -3.89
C GLY A 286 17.38 -8.68 -3.35
N PHE A 287 17.81 -8.50 -2.09
CA PHE A 287 18.77 -9.37 -1.40
C PHE A 287 18.11 -10.32 -0.39
N CYS A 288 16.77 -10.30 -0.28
CA CYS A 288 16.01 -10.98 0.77
C CYS A 288 15.03 -12.03 0.23
N PHE A 289 15.22 -12.48 -1.00
CA PHE A 289 14.45 -13.60 -1.52
C PHE A 289 15.02 -14.91 -0.98
N ASP A 290 14.15 -15.75 -0.39
CA ASP A 290 14.43 -17.13 -0.04
C ASP A 290 13.98 -18.08 -1.17
N ASP A 291 12.82 -17.77 -1.77
CA ASP A 291 12.28 -18.48 -2.92
C ASP A 291 11.69 -17.46 -3.90
N GLU A 292 12.49 -17.16 -4.93
CA GLU A 292 12.13 -16.17 -5.95
C GLU A 292 10.91 -16.62 -6.78
N GLU A 293 10.74 -17.93 -7.00
CA GLU A 293 9.62 -18.47 -7.78
C GLU A 293 8.28 -18.22 -7.06
N VAL A 294 8.26 -18.37 -5.75
CA VAL A 294 7.09 -18.05 -4.92
C VAL A 294 6.73 -16.56 -5.03
N CYS A 295 7.71 -15.68 -4.96
CA CYS A 295 7.49 -14.24 -5.14
C CYS A 295 7.04 -13.90 -6.56
N CYS A 296 7.61 -14.54 -7.57
CA CYS A 296 7.21 -14.37 -8.97
C CYS A 296 5.76 -14.81 -9.21
N ALA A 297 5.34 -15.94 -8.62
CA ALA A 297 3.96 -16.40 -8.73
C ALA A 297 2.98 -15.44 -8.06
N ALA A 298 3.28 -14.99 -6.84
CA ALA A 298 2.49 -14.01 -6.12
C ALA A 298 2.39 -12.65 -6.84
N ALA A 299 3.50 -12.20 -7.44
CA ALA A 299 3.55 -10.98 -8.22
C ALA A 299 2.66 -11.06 -9.49
N LYS A 300 2.68 -12.18 -10.20
CA LYS A 300 1.79 -12.42 -11.36
C LYS A 300 0.32 -12.40 -10.95
N ASP A 301 -0.01 -13.04 -9.84
CA ASP A 301 -1.38 -13.03 -9.29
C ASP A 301 -1.83 -11.61 -8.91
N GLU A 302 -0.96 -10.79 -8.34
CA GLU A 302 -1.27 -9.38 -8.00
C GLU A 302 -1.55 -8.54 -9.25
N VAL A 303 -0.84 -8.75 -10.38
CA VAL A 303 -1.14 -8.08 -11.66
C VAL A 303 -2.56 -8.40 -12.11
N ILE A 304 -2.96 -9.68 -12.10
CA ILE A 304 -4.30 -10.12 -12.48
C ILE A 304 -5.34 -9.54 -11.53
N ARG A 305 -5.05 -9.52 -10.22
CA ARG A 305 -5.93 -8.94 -9.21
C ARG A 305 -6.18 -7.44 -9.45
N ARG A 306 -5.13 -6.69 -9.82
CA ARG A 306 -5.23 -5.26 -10.16
C ARG A 306 -6.09 -5.04 -11.39
N TYR A 307 -5.93 -5.88 -12.40
CA TYR A 307 -6.74 -5.81 -13.61
C TYR A 307 -8.24 -6.00 -13.32
N TYR A 308 -8.60 -7.02 -12.53
CA TYR A 308 -10.00 -7.23 -12.12
C TYR A 308 -10.55 -6.05 -11.29
N TYR A 309 -9.73 -5.51 -10.41
CA TYR A 309 -10.14 -4.36 -9.60
C TYR A 309 -10.46 -3.13 -10.48
N ALA A 310 -9.61 -2.85 -11.46
CA ALA A 310 -9.83 -1.76 -12.40
C ALA A 310 -11.08 -2.00 -13.27
N LEU A 311 -11.30 -3.23 -13.74
CA LEU A 311 -12.51 -3.59 -14.48
C LEU A 311 -13.79 -3.38 -13.66
N CYS A 312 -13.79 -3.79 -12.39
CA CYS A 312 -14.95 -3.58 -11.51
C CYS A 312 -15.19 -2.10 -11.23
N ASN A 313 -14.13 -1.31 -11.03
CA ASN A 313 -14.25 0.15 -10.85
C ASN A 313 -14.83 0.82 -12.10
N LEU A 314 -14.35 0.43 -13.30
CA LEU A 314 -14.89 0.94 -14.56
C LEU A 314 -16.38 0.59 -14.70
N ALA A 315 -16.77 -0.65 -14.40
CA ALA A 315 -18.16 -1.08 -14.50
C ALA A 315 -19.09 -0.36 -13.49
N GLN A 316 -18.58 0.01 -12.31
CA GLN A 316 -19.37 0.69 -11.28
C GLN A 316 -19.47 2.19 -11.48
N LYS A 317 -18.36 2.84 -11.87
CA LYS A 317 -18.22 4.31 -11.87
C LYS A 317 -18.16 4.92 -13.25
N GLY A 318 -17.89 4.12 -14.30
CA GLY A 318 -17.68 4.61 -15.65
C GLY A 318 -16.39 5.42 -15.84
N GLU A 319 -15.46 5.35 -14.89
CA GLU A 319 -14.23 6.14 -14.84
C GLU A 319 -12.99 5.25 -14.96
N ASN A 320 -11.86 5.85 -15.37
CA ASN A 320 -10.54 5.19 -15.39
C ASN A 320 -10.36 4.08 -16.46
N GLU A 321 -10.97 4.23 -17.64
CA GLU A 321 -10.74 3.31 -18.76
C GLU A 321 -9.23 3.23 -19.14
N ASN A 322 -8.50 4.33 -19.00
CA ASN A 322 -7.05 4.35 -19.25
C ASN A 322 -6.27 3.42 -18.31
N GLU A 323 -6.68 3.28 -17.05
CA GLU A 323 -6.08 2.34 -16.10
C GLU A 323 -6.28 0.89 -16.56
N VAL A 324 -7.51 0.54 -17.01
CA VAL A 324 -7.82 -0.79 -17.54
C VAL A 324 -6.98 -1.10 -18.79
N ASN A 325 -6.88 -0.14 -19.72
CA ASN A 325 -6.09 -0.28 -20.93
C ASN A 325 -4.60 -0.49 -20.63
N LYS A 326 -4.05 0.26 -19.67
CA LYS A 326 -2.66 0.12 -19.24
C LYS A 326 -2.41 -1.24 -18.58
N LEU A 327 -3.29 -1.68 -17.68
CA LEU A 327 -3.19 -2.99 -17.02
C LEU A 327 -3.31 -4.14 -18.03
N SER A 328 -4.21 -4.03 -19.02
CA SER A 328 -4.32 -4.98 -20.12
C SER A 328 -3.02 -5.07 -20.93
N LEU A 329 -2.36 -3.93 -21.20
CA LEU A 329 -1.07 -3.89 -21.88
C LEU A 329 0.04 -4.55 -21.03
N ILE A 330 0.07 -4.27 -19.73
CA ILE A 330 1.03 -4.90 -18.79
C ILE A 330 0.83 -6.42 -18.77
N MET A 331 -0.41 -6.91 -18.66
CA MET A 331 -0.71 -8.34 -18.72
C MET A 331 -0.22 -8.98 -20.03
N LYS A 332 -0.52 -8.34 -21.18
CA LYS A 332 -0.07 -8.81 -22.48
C LYS A 332 1.45 -8.90 -22.60
N GLN A 333 2.16 -7.85 -22.11
CA GLN A 333 3.64 -7.83 -22.11
C GLN A 333 4.23 -8.90 -21.19
N ALA A 334 3.60 -9.15 -20.03
CA ALA A 334 3.98 -10.19 -19.09
C ALA A 334 3.51 -11.59 -19.50
N LYS A 335 2.80 -11.72 -20.63
CA LYS A 335 2.18 -12.97 -21.14
C LYS A 335 1.24 -13.61 -20.12
N LEU A 336 0.49 -12.77 -19.38
CA LEU A 336 -0.50 -13.20 -18.40
C LEU A 336 -1.91 -13.11 -18.97
N THR A 337 -2.73 -14.06 -18.53
CA THR A 337 -4.16 -14.10 -18.78
C THR A 337 -4.93 -14.20 -17.46
N THR A 338 -6.21 -13.97 -17.46
CA THR A 338 -7.05 -14.19 -16.27
C THR A 338 -7.13 -15.66 -15.85
N ALA A 339 -6.90 -16.59 -16.80
CA ALA A 339 -6.86 -18.03 -16.55
C ALA A 339 -5.61 -18.49 -15.76
N ASP A 340 -4.57 -17.66 -15.68
CA ASP A 340 -3.39 -17.96 -14.86
C ASP A 340 -3.71 -17.90 -13.34
N ARG A 341 -4.85 -17.30 -12.97
CA ARG A 341 -5.38 -17.37 -11.62
C ARG A 341 -6.38 -18.52 -11.53
N LYS A 342 -6.00 -19.64 -10.87
CA LYS A 342 -6.79 -20.87 -10.80
C LYS A 342 -8.23 -20.68 -10.31
N THR A 343 -8.43 -19.75 -9.37
CA THR A 343 -9.75 -19.47 -8.82
C THR A 343 -10.71 -18.86 -9.84
N THR A 344 -10.22 -18.15 -10.86
CA THR A 344 -11.07 -17.62 -11.95
C THR A 344 -11.59 -18.75 -12.81
N VAL A 345 -10.74 -19.70 -13.17
CA VAL A 345 -11.12 -20.87 -13.95
C VAL A 345 -12.15 -21.73 -13.19
N ALA A 346 -11.83 -22.07 -11.93
CA ALA A 346 -12.72 -22.91 -11.13
C ALA A 346 -14.10 -22.26 -10.83
N ALA A 347 -14.12 -20.92 -10.64
CA ALA A 347 -15.39 -20.21 -10.45
C ALA A 347 -16.21 -20.14 -11.74
N ALA A 348 -15.57 -19.96 -12.90
CA ALA A 348 -16.22 -19.96 -14.20
C ALA A 348 -16.81 -21.34 -14.54
N GLU A 349 -16.04 -22.42 -14.39
CA GLU A 349 -16.50 -23.80 -14.58
C GLU A 349 -17.68 -24.12 -13.67
N ARG A 350 -17.62 -23.68 -12.40
CA ARG A 350 -18.74 -23.87 -11.47
C ARG A 350 -19.97 -23.11 -11.90
N LYS A 351 -19.82 -21.88 -12.40
CA LYS A 351 -20.94 -21.08 -12.95
C LYS A 351 -21.57 -21.74 -14.17
N GLU A 352 -20.77 -22.28 -15.07
CA GLU A 352 -21.27 -23.01 -16.26
C GLU A 352 -22.07 -24.25 -15.86
N LEU A 353 -21.59 -25.00 -14.85
CA LEU A 353 -22.25 -26.21 -14.36
C LEU A 353 -23.59 -25.90 -13.69
N ASP A 354 -23.68 -24.88 -12.86
CA ASP A 354 -24.85 -24.60 -12.02
C ASP A 354 -25.79 -23.55 -12.63
N GLY A 355 -25.37 -22.81 -13.66
CA GLY A 355 -26.15 -21.75 -14.32
C GLY A 355 -26.37 -20.51 -13.45
N VAL A 356 -25.70 -20.36 -12.33
CA VAL A 356 -25.84 -19.25 -11.37
C VAL A 356 -24.51 -18.65 -10.97
N PRO A 357 -24.47 -17.41 -10.44
CA PRO A 357 -23.24 -16.82 -9.95
C PRO A 357 -22.54 -17.73 -8.93
N SER A 358 -21.23 -17.92 -9.13
CA SER A 358 -20.42 -18.88 -8.39
C SER A 358 -19.12 -18.23 -7.92
N SER A 359 -18.42 -18.92 -7.04
CA SER A 359 -17.15 -18.47 -6.48
C SER A 359 -16.21 -19.65 -6.23
N ALA A 360 -14.93 -19.37 -6.18
CA ALA A 360 -13.89 -20.35 -5.84
C ALA A 360 -12.83 -19.72 -4.90
N ILE A 361 -12.29 -20.53 -4.00
CA ILE A 361 -11.17 -20.19 -3.13
C ILE A 361 -10.06 -21.22 -3.30
N GLU A 362 -8.81 -20.76 -3.41
CA GLU A 362 -7.62 -21.59 -3.31
C GLU A 362 -7.08 -21.48 -1.87
N LEU A 363 -7.09 -22.59 -1.15
CA LEU A 363 -6.55 -22.70 0.20
C LEU A 363 -5.01 -22.73 0.18
N GLN A 364 -4.38 -22.57 1.35
CA GLN A 364 -2.92 -22.51 1.48
C GLN A 364 -2.19 -23.79 1.00
N ASP A 365 -2.86 -24.94 1.01
CA ASP A 365 -2.34 -26.23 0.50
C ASP A 365 -2.57 -26.44 -1.00
N GLY A 366 -3.18 -25.44 -1.69
CA GLY A 366 -3.52 -25.51 -3.11
C GLY A 366 -4.88 -26.16 -3.41
N THR A 367 -5.62 -26.61 -2.39
CA THR A 367 -6.98 -27.16 -2.57
C THR A 367 -7.95 -26.06 -3.02
N ILE A 368 -8.73 -26.36 -4.06
CA ILE A 368 -9.76 -25.45 -4.55
C ILE A 368 -11.14 -25.87 -4.07
N ILE A 369 -11.83 -24.95 -3.39
CA ILE A 369 -13.20 -25.11 -2.94
C ILE A 369 -14.08 -24.15 -3.75
N THR A 370 -15.23 -24.63 -4.19
CA THR A 370 -16.20 -23.83 -4.94
C THR A 370 -17.54 -23.71 -4.21
N ALA A 371 -18.28 -22.68 -4.55
CA ALA A 371 -19.65 -22.49 -4.10
C ALA A 371 -20.47 -21.72 -5.12
N SER A 372 -21.79 -21.94 -5.10
CA SER A 372 -22.74 -21.29 -5.99
C SER A 372 -23.82 -20.56 -5.19
N THR A 373 -24.40 -19.56 -5.80
CA THR A 373 -25.57 -18.85 -5.26
C THR A 373 -26.73 -19.79 -5.05
N SER A 374 -27.42 -19.68 -3.93
CA SER A 374 -28.66 -20.37 -3.63
C SER A 374 -29.78 -19.37 -3.30
N SER A 375 -30.98 -19.86 -2.99
CA SER A 375 -32.07 -19.02 -2.46
C SER A 375 -31.75 -18.45 -1.06
N LEU A 376 -30.81 -19.06 -0.33
CA LEU A 376 -30.50 -18.72 1.05
C LEU A 376 -29.22 -17.82 1.15
N LEU A 377 -28.21 -18.14 0.36
CA LEU A 377 -26.86 -17.57 0.49
C LEU A 377 -26.37 -16.99 -0.85
N GLY A 378 -25.65 -15.87 -0.77
CA GLY A 378 -24.83 -15.39 -1.87
C GLY A 378 -23.59 -16.30 -2.10
N PRO A 379 -22.89 -16.17 -3.25
CA PRO A 379 -21.78 -17.06 -3.58
C PRO A 379 -20.60 -16.90 -2.60
N SER A 380 -20.34 -15.70 -2.14
CA SER A 380 -19.31 -15.37 -1.13
C SER A 380 -19.57 -16.02 0.22
N ALA A 381 -20.81 -15.92 0.72
CA ALA A 381 -21.23 -16.48 1.99
C ALA A 381 -21.22 -18.03 1.96
N ALA A 382 -21.70 -18.62 0.87
CA ALA A 382 -21.64 -20.06 0.66
C ALA A 382 -20.20 -20.59 0.59
N LEU A 383 -19.32 -19.86 -0.11
CA LEU A 383 -17.90 -20.18 -0.23
C LEU A 383 -17.21 -20.19 1.14
N LEU A 384 -17.43 -19.14 1.94
CA LEU A 384 -16.84 -19.00 3.26
C LEU A 384 -17.20 -20.19 4.17
N LEU A 385 -18.48 -20.61 4.17
CA LEU A 385 -18.94 -21.79 4.92
C LEU A 385 -18.33 -23.07 4.39
N ASN A 386 -18.24 -23.25 3.07
CA ASN A 386 -17.64 -24.43 2.47
C ASN A 386 -16.14 -24.55 2.79
N ALA A 387 -15.41 -23.45 2.72
CA ALA A 387 -13.99 -23.40 3.07
C ALA A 387 -13.78 -23.72 4.56
N ALA A 388 -14.56 -23.09 5.45
CA ALA A 388 -14.50 -23.35 6.88
C ALA A 388 -14.83 -24.83 7.24
N LYS A 389 -15.84 -25.42 6.61
CA LYS A 389 -16.16 -26.86 6.75
C LYS A 389 -15.00 -27.75 6.33
N HIS A 390 -14.45 -27.50 5.16
CA HIS A 390 -13.34 -28.29 4.64
C HIS A 390 -12.13 -28.27 5.61
N LEU A 391 -11.73 -27.06 6.05
CA LEU A 391 -10.63 -26.88 7.00
C LEU A 391 -10.89 -27.52 8.37
N ALA A 392 -12.17 -27.64 8.77
CA ALA A 392 -12.57 -28.30 10.02
C ALA A 392 -12.75 -29.83 9.87
N GLY A 393 -12.57 -30.39 8.67
CA GLY A 393 -12.82 -31.81 8.40
C GLY A 393 -14.31 -32.20 8.53
N ILE A 394 -15.22 -31.26 8.36
CA ILE A 394 -16.68 -31.48 8.43
C ILE A 394 -17.19 -31.93 7.06
N PRO A 395 -17.97 -33.04 6.99
CA PRO A 395 -18.53 -33.52 5.73
C PRO A 395 -19.36 -32.46 4.99
N HIS A 396 -19.29 -32.49 3.66
CA HIS A 396 -19.95 -31.46 2.82
C HIS A 396 -21.46 -31.41 3.02
N GLU A 397 -22.12 -32.54 3.31
CA GLU A 397 -23.54 -32.68 3.53
C GLU A 397 -24.06 -31.98 4.79
N VAL A 398 -23.15 -31.75 5.76
CA VAL A 398 -23.50 -31.07 7.01
C VAL A 398 -23.78 -29.60 6.71
N LYS A 399 -24.94 -29.13 7.07
CA LYS A 399 -25.35 -27.73 6.98
C LYS A 399 -25.08 -27.04 8.30
N LEU A 400 -24.03 -26.21 8.36
CA LEU A 400 -23.66 -25.45 9.57
C LEU A 400 -24.78 -24.54 10.04
N ILE A 401 -25.47 -23.87 9.13
CA ILE A 401 -26.57 -22.99 9.45
C ILE A 401 -27.85 -23.60 8.82
N PRO A 402 -28.75 -24.16 9.66
CA PRO A 402 -30.01 -24.73 9.17
C PRO A 402 -30.89 -23.67 8.52
N LYS A 403 -31.70 -24.10 7.52
CA LYS A 403 -32.62 -23.21 6.79
C LYS A 403 -33.55 -22.45 7.74
N GLN A 404 -34.02 -23.10 8.80
CA GLN A 404 -34.91 -22.51 9.81
C GLN A 404 -34.27 -21.33 10.56
N MET A 405 -32.93 -21.22 10.57
CA MET A 405 -32.21 -20.08 11.15
C MET A 405 -31.99 -18.97 10.14
N ILE A 406 -31.91 -19.30 8.84
CA ILE A 406 -31.68 -18.33 7.76
C ILE A 406 -32.97 -17.59 7.40
N GLU A 407 -34.11 -18.31 7.27
CA GLU A 407 -35.38 -17.75 6.85
C GLU A 407 -35.90 -16.58 7.70
N PRO A 408 -35.79 -16.59 9.05
CA PRO A 408 -36.15 -15.45 9.86
C PRO A 408 -35.27 -14.22 9.60
N ILE A 409 -33.95 -14.40 9.35
CA ILE A 409 -33.05 -13.32 8.99
C ILE A 409 -33.45 -12.71 7.64
N GLN A 410 -33.80 -13.56 6.65
CA GLN A 410 -34.28 -13.10 5.35
C GLN A 410 -35.62 -12.33 5.47
N LYS A 411 -36.55 -12.79 6.30
CA LYS A 411 -37.81 -12.09 6.56
C LYS A 411 -37.58 -10.71 7.20
N THR A 412 -36.68 -10.62 8.17
CA THR A 412 -36.31 -9.35 8.78
C THR A 412 -35.68 -8.43 7.74
N LYS A 413 -34.70 -8.92 6.98
CA LYS A 413 -33.97 -8.17 5.98
C LYS A 413 -34.85 -7.58 4.89
N VAL A 414 -35.75 -8.39 4.32
CA VAL A 414 -36.62 -7.97 3.21
C VAL A 414 -37.92 -7.33 3.73
N GLY A 415 -38.56 -7.95 4.71
CA GLY A 415 -39.88 -7.53 5.16
C GLY A 415 -39.87 -6.33 6.09
N LEU A 416 -38.89 -6.25 7.00
CA LEU A 416 -38.82 -5.17 8.00
C LEU A 416 -37.85 -4.04 7.57
N LEU A 417 -36.68 -4.43 7.04
CA LEU A 417 -35.65 -3.46 6.66
C LEU A 417 -35.70 -3.06 5.18
N HIS A 418 -36.66 -3.62 4.42
CA HIS A 418 -36.88 -3.32 3.00
C HIS A 418 -35.64 -3.55 2.10
N GLY A 419 -34.78 -4.48 2.45
CA GLY A 419 -33.63 -4.85 1.64
C GLY A 419 -34.05 -5.55 0.34
N GLY A 420 -33.41 -5.18 -0.78
CA GLY A 420 -33.72 -5.79 -2.09
C GLY A 420 -33.21 -7.22 -2.29
N ASN A 421 -32.21 -7.67 -1.52
CA ASN A 421 -31.57 -8.98 -1.65
C ASN A 421 -31.88 -9.87 -0.44
N PRO A 422 -32.65 -10.96 -0.58
CA PRO A 422 -32.95 -11.86 0.54
C PRO A 422 -31.76 -12.72 0.97
N ARG A 423 -30.80 -12.96 0.09
CA ARG A 423 -29.64 -13.84 0.39
C ARG A 423 -28.76 -13.26 1.47
N LEU A 424 -28.25 -14.10 2.37
CA LEU A 424 -27.33 -13.67 3.40
C LEU A 424 -25.95 -13.32 2.79
N HIS A 425 -25.38 -12.24 3.28
CA HIS A 425 -24.00 -11.82 3.04
C HIS A 425 -23.04 -12.49 4.04
N THR A 426 -21.75 -12.28 3.85
CA THR A 426 -20.71 -12.91 4.68
C THR A 426 -20.76 -12.50 6.15
N ASP A 427 -21.07 -11.26 6.47
CA ASP A 427 -21.22 -10.78 7.84
C ASP A 427 -22.41 -11.42 8.56
N GLU A 428 -23.58 -11.49 7.89
CA GLU A 428 -24.79 -12.12 8.44
C GLU A 428 -24.55 -13.61 8.72
N VAL A 429 -23.84 -14.29 7.82
CA VAL A 429 -23.45 -15.70 7.98
C VAL A 429 -22.49 -15.90 9.14
N LEU A 430 -21.49 -15.02 9.32
CA LEU A 430 -20.54 -15.07 10.44
C LEU A 430 -21.23 -14.85 11.78
N VAL A 431 -22.19 -13.91 11.86
CA VAL A 431 -22.98 -13.68 13.07
C VAL A 431 -23.82 -14.92 13.40
N ALA A 432 -24.53 -15.48 12.41
CA ALA A 432 -25.35 -16.67 12.60
C ALA A 432 -24.48 -17.88 13.03
N LEU A 433 -23.32 -18.08 12.40
CA LEU A 433 -22.38 -19.14 12.75
C LEU A 433 -21.84 -18.97 14.18
N SER A 434 -21.53 -17.73 14.58
CA SER A 434 -21.06 -17.41 15.93
C SER A 434 -22.11 -17.73 17.00
N MET A 435 -23.39 -17.42 16.74
CA MET A 435 -24.48 -17.73 17.66
C MET A 435 -24.67 -19.25 17.79
N LEU A 436 -24.62 -19.98 16.68
CA LEU A 436 -24.78 -21.43 16.67
C LEU A 436 -23.58 -22.16 17.30
N SER A 437 -22.39 -21.58 17.26
CA SER A 437 -21.18 -22.16 17.83
C SER A 437 -21.27 -22.40 19.37
N ILE A 438 -22.24 -21.75 20.03
CA ILE A 438 -22.51 -21.93 21.46
C ILE A 438 -23.08 -23.32 21.75
N THR A 439 -23.88 -23.86 20.84
CA THR A 439 -24.63 -25.13 21.04
C THR A 439 -24.27 -26.22 20.03
N ASP A 440 -23.63 -25.89 18.93
CA ASP A 440 -23.24 -26.83 17.86
C ASP A 440 -21.71 -26.88 17.72
N ASP A 441 -21.16 -28.06 17.95
CA ASP A 441 -19.71 -28.31 17.93
C ASP A 441 -19.10 -28.15 16.51
N ASN A 442 -19.85 -28.48 15.46
CA ASN A 442 -19.40 -28.29 14.08
C ASN A 442 -19.31 -26.79 13.73
N CYS A 443 -20.29 -25.99 14.17
CA CYS A 443 -20.24 -24.54 14.00
C CYS A 443 -19.05 -23.93 14.70
N ARG A 444 -18.73 -24.38 15.93
CA ARG A 444 -17.55 -23.92 16.69
C ARG A 444 -16.27 -24.29 15.96
N LYS A 445 -16.10 -25.56 15.57
CA LYS A 445 -14.93 -26.03 14.81
C LYS A 445 -14.72 -25.28 13.51
N ALA A 446 -15.79 -24.99 12.76
CA ALA A 446 -15.73 -24.23 11.52
C ALA A 446 -15.30 -22.77 11.76
N LEU A 447 -15.84 -22.12 12.81
CA LEU A 447 -15.49 -20.75 13.17
C LEU A 447 -14.01 -20.62 13.55
N GLU A 448 -13.46 -21.58 14.26
CA GLU A 448 -12.03 -21.64 14.65
C GLU A 448 -11.08 -21.77 13.47
N GLN A 449 -11.57 -22.16 12.28
CA GLN A 449 -10.73 -22.28 11.08
C GLN A 449 -10.58 -20.96 10.30
N LEU A 450 -11.41 -19.96 10.54
CA LEU A 450 -11.40 -18.72 9.76
C LEU A 450 -10.03 -18.02 9.69
N PRO A 451 -9.19 -18.01 10.74
CA PRO A 451 -7.84 -17.45 10.66
C PRO A 451 -6.93 -18.12 9.61
N LYS A 452 -7.20 -19.39 9.26
CA LYS A 452 -6.44 -20.11 8.23
C LYS A 452 -6.75 -19.68 6.80
N LEU A 453 -7.75 -18.82 6.62
CA LEU A 453 -8.10 -18.24 5.33
C LEU A 453 -7.23 -17.02 4.97
N ASP A 454 -6.42 -16.54 5.91
CA ASP A 454 -5.47 -15.46 5.64
C ASP A 454 -4.51 -15.84 4.51
N GLY A 455 -4.34 -14.93 3.54
CA GLY A 455 -3.53 -15.14 2.35
C GLY A 455 -4.16 -16.01 1.25
N CYS A 456 -5.33 -16.62 1.48
CA CYS A 456 -6.06 -17.37 0.44
C CYS A 456 -6.55 -16.46 -0.68
N GLN A 457 -6.71 -17.03 -1.89
CA GLN A 457 -7.16 -16.30 -3.06
C GLN A 457 -8.59 -16.70 -3.43
N VAL A 458 -9.44 -15.71 -3.70
CA VAL A 458 -10.86 -15.91 -4.06
C VAL A 458 -11.18 -15.22 -5.38
N HIS A 459 -12.02 -15.85 -6.17
CA HIS A 459 -12.69 -15.23 -7.32
C HIS A 459 -14.20 -15.46 -7.26
N CYS A 460 -14.97 -14.42 -7.62
CA CYS A 460 -16.42 -14.48 -7.76
C CYS A 460 -16.82 -14.06 -9.18
N THR A 461 -17.73 -14.82 -9.80
CA THR A 461 -18.23 -14.55 -11.16
C THR A 461 -19.28 -13.42 -11.23
N VAL A 462 -19.35 -12.59 -10.20
CA VAL A 462 -20.23 -11.42 -10.08
C VAL A 462 -19.61 -10.44 -9.08
N MET A 463 -19.85 -9.16 -9.27
CA MET A 463 -19.43 -8.15 -8.29
C MET A 463 -20.13 -8.37 -6.95
N LEU A 464 -19.37 -8.28 -5.88
CA LEU A 464 -19.87 -8.43 -4.52
C LEU A 464 -20.25 -7.09 -3.90
N SER A 465 -21.00 -7.14 -2.81
CA SER A 465 -21.32 -5.97 -1.99
C SER A 465 -20.08 -5.45 -1.26
N GLU A 466 -20.11 -4.18 -0.86
CA GLU A 466 -19.05 -3.61 -0.01
C GLU A 466 -18.84 -4.38 1.30
N VAL A 467 -19.92 -4.94 1.86
CA VAL A 467 -19.88 -5.72 3.09
C VAL A 467 -19.04 -6.98 2.89
N ASP A 468 -19.30 -7.73 1.81
CA ASP A 468 -18.52 -8.92 1.47
C ASP A 468 -17.04 -8.57 1.23
N HIS A 469 -16.77 -7.49 0.49
CA HIS A 469 -15.40 -6.99 0.28
C HIS A 469 -14.67 -6.67 1.61
N LYS A 470 -15.36 -6.00 2.53
CA LYS A 470 -14.79 -5.66 3.85
C LYS A 470 -14.49 -6.89 4.70
N ILE A 471 -15.37 -7.90 4.67
CA ILE A 471 -15.17 -9.15 5.42
C ILE A 471 -13.99 -9.94 4.85
N PHE A 472 -13.92 -10.16 3.53
CA PHE A 472 -12.77 -10.84 2.92
C PHE A 472 -11.45 -10.11 3.18
N LYS A 473 -11.44 -8.78 3.09
CA LYS A 473 -10.26 -7.97 3.44
C LYS A 473 -9.82 -8.15 4.90
N LYS A 474 -10.78 -8.18 5.85
CA LYS A 474 -10.49 -8.39 7.28
C LYS A 474 -9.98 -9.81 7.57
N LEU A 475 -10.39 -10.79 6.77
CA LEU A 475 -9.88 -12.16 6.84
C LEU A 475 -8.55 -12.35 6.10
N GLY A 476 -7.97 -11.29 5.54
CA GLY A 476 -6.71 -11.35 4.79
C GLY A 476 -6.82 -12.04 3.42
N ILE A 477 -8.02 -12.22 2.89
CA ILE A 477 -8.28 -12.94 1.64
C ILE A 477 -8.10 -12.02 0.42
N GLY A 478 -7.38 -12.49 -0.59
CA GLY A 478 -7.20 -11.82 -1.88
C GLY A 478 -8.40 -12.03 -2.80
N LEU A 479 -9.34 -11.08 -2.84
CA LEU A 479 -10.58 -11.16 -3.61
C LEU A 479 -10.44 -10.54 -5.00
N THR A 480 -11.02 -11.22 -6.01
CA THR A 480 -11.31 -10.69 -7.35
C THR A 480 -12.75 -11.00 -7.74
N CYS A 481 -13.33 -10.18 -8.63
CA CYS A 481 -14.68 -10.37 -9.13
C CYS A 481 -14.73 -10.10 -10.64
N ASP A 482 -15.62 -10.81 -11.36
CA ASP A 482 -15.98 -10.38 -12.71
C ASP A 482 -16.74 -9.04 -12.66
N PRO A 483 -16.59 -8.16 -13.65
CA PRO A 483 -17.23 -6.85 -13.70
C PRO A 483 -18.71 -6.94 -14.08
N VAL A 484 -19.42 -7.94 -13.56
CA VAL A 484 -20.82 -8.19 -13.79
C VAL A 484 -21.64 -7.67 -12.62
N VAL A 485 -22.44 -6.63 -12.87
CA VAL A 485 -23.37 -6.10 -11.86
C VAL A 485 -24.52 -7.10 -11.72
N LYS A 486 -24.90 -7.43 -10.49
CA LYS A 486 -26.12 -8.19 -10.22
C LYS A 486 -27.34 -7.37 -10.65
N GLU A 487 -28.13 -7.89 -11.55
CA GLU A 487 -29.50 -7.42 -11.77
C GLU A 487 -30.41 -7.70 -10.56
#